data_41f2d4ff281d1372d43ed7105c7269d5
#
_entry.id   41f2d4ff281d1372d43ed7105c7269d5
#
_cell.length_a   1.000
_cell.length_b   1.000
_cell.length_c   1.000
_cell.angle_alpha   90.00
_cell.angle_beta   90.00
_cell.angle_gamma   90.00
#
_symmetry.space_group_name_H-M   'P 1'
#
loop_
_entity.id
_entity.type
_entity.pdbx_description
1 polymer ?
#
loop_
_entity_poly.entity_id
_entity_poly.type
_entity_poly.pdbx_seq_one_letter_code
_entity_poly.pdbx_strand_id
1 'polypeptide(L)'
;MSTRDTILATAIELFNEQGTAAISTNHIAAACGISPGNLYYHFRNKQDIIRAIFQQMTRVSADEYTAIATQYPPGTTASMEQTFLMIQQFNWRYRFFKRELTALVMADPLLQEQFQATNRLMQQMIRQSIDAGIAAGHTKPLDEQEKSHFVDAVWLLALFWVNYLEVGGEAVNEANLARG
;
A
#
# COMPACT_ATOMS: atom_id res chain seq x y z
N MET A 1 -1.16 19.26 12.38
CA MET A 1 -0.33 18.52 11.40
C MET A 1 1.09 19.05 11.53
N SER A 2 2.10 18.21 11.71
CA SER A 2 3.49 18.65 11.82
C SER A 2 4.07 19.01 10.44
N THR A 3 5.17 19.79 10.39
CA THR A 3 5.87 20.07 9.12
C THR A 3 6.27 18.79 8.41
N ARG A 4 6.71 17.78 9.17
CA ARG A 4 7.04 16.46 8.62
C ARG A 4 5.85 15.78 7.95
N ASP A 5 4.67 15.85 8.55
CA ASP A 5 3.44 15.26 7.97
C ASP A 5 3.02 16.02 6.70
N THR A 6 3.16 17.35 6.71
CA THR A 6 2.90 18.19 5.51
C THR A 6 3.82 17.79 4.36
N ILE A 7 5.13 17.62 4.61
CA ILE A 7 6.08 17.15 3.59
C ILE A 7 5.67 15.81 3.01
N LEU A 8 5.28 14.84 3.85
CA LEU A 8 4.85 13.51 3.37
C LEU A 8 3.57 13.59 2.54
N ALA A 9 2.56 14.35 2.99
CA ALA A 9 1.30 14.51 2.26
C ALA A 9 1.53 15.16 0.89
N THR A 10 2.28 16.27 0.84
CA THR A 10 2.61 16.95 -0.42
C THR A 10 3.45 16.07 -1.35
N ALA A 11 4.41 15.30 -0.80
CA ALA A 11 5.19 14.37 -1.61
C ALA A 11 4.32 13.27 -2.24
N ILE A 12 3.35 12.71 -1.49
CA ILE A 12 2.41 11.71 -2.00
C ILE A 12 1.61 12.29 -3.18
N GLU A 13 1.08 13.51 -3.05
CA GLU A 13 0.33 14.18 -4.12
C GLU A 13 1.19 14.35 -5.38
N LEU A 14 2.37 14.94 -5.24
CA LEU A 14 3.29 15.18 -6.35
C LEU A 14 3.73 13.87 -7.03
N PHE A 15 4.06 12.85 -6.26
CA PHE A 15 4.45 11.54 -6.78
C PHE A 15 3.28 10.85 -7.50
N ASN A 16 2.06 10.97 -6.98
CA ASN A 16 0.85 10.43 -7.61
C ASN A 16 0.56 11.06 -8.98
N GLU A 17 0.86 12.34 -9.14
CA GLU A 17 0.60 13.12 -10.36
C GLU A 17 1.69 12.96 -11.41
N GLN A 18 2.97 13.01 -10.98
CA GLN A 18 4.10 13.19 -11.90
C GLN A 18 5.13 12.05 -11.82
N GLY A 19 4.95 11.09 -10.90
CA GLY A 19 5.93 10.04 -10.63
C GLY A 19 7.12 10.52 -9.80
N THR A 20 7.84 9.56 -9.19
CA THR A 20 8.97 9.91 -8.30
C THR A 20 10.18 10.42 -9.07
N ALA A 21 10.38 10.00 -10.32
CA ALA A 21 11.53 10.41 -11.14
C ALA A 21 11.53 11.92 -11.42
N ALA A 22 10.37 12.50 -11.74
CA ALA A 22 10.23 13.92 -12.08
C ALA A 22 10.33 14.85 -10.87
N ILE A 23 10.07 14.36 -9.65
CA ILE A 23 9.98 15.18 -8.45
C ILE A 23 11.28 15.15 -7.65
N SER A 24 11.84 16.33 -7.38
CA SER A 24 12.99 16.55 -6.50
C SER A 24 12.55 17.00 -5.10
N THR A 25 13.47 16.94 -4.13
CA THR A 25 13.26 17.51 -2.79
C THR A 25 12.98 19.03 -2.84
N ASN A 26 13.54 19.75 -3.81
CA ASN A 26 13.28 21.18 -4.00
C ASN A 26 11.84 21.42 -4.50
N HIS A 27 11.31 20.58 -5.38
CA HIS A 27 9.91 20.65 -5.80
C HIS A 27 8.97 20.45 -4.61
N ILE A 28 9.27 19.48 -3.74
CA ILE A 28 8.47 19.21 -2.53
C ILE A 28 8.56 20.41 -1.55
N ALA A 29 9.77 20.95 -1.32
CA ALA A 29 9.94 22.10 -0.43
C ALA A 29 9.14 23.33 -0.94
N ALA A 30 9.23 23.62 -2.23
CA ALA A 30 8.49 24.71 -2.86
C ALA A 30 6.97 24.51 -2.72
N ALA A 31 6.45 23.31 -2.99
CA ALA A 31 5.04 23.01 -2.86
C ALA A 31 4.53 23.08 -1.40
N CYS A 32 5.40 22.77 -0.43
CA CYS A 32 5.09 22.93 1.00
C CYS A 32 5.20 24.38 1.49
N GLY A 33 5.72 25.32 0.69
CA GLY A 33 6.01 26.71 1.11
C GLY A 33 7.13 26.82 2.15
N ILE A 34 8.09 25.87 2.15
CA ILE A 34 9.24 25.85 3.10
C ILE A 34 10.57 25.99 2.34
N SER A 35 11.61 26.43 3.05
CA SER A 35 12.95 26.44 2.47
C SER A 35 13.51 25.01 2.29
N PRO A 36 14.40 24.78 1.29
CA PRO A 36 15.10 23.51 1.16
C PRO A 36 15.83 23.09 2.45
N GLY A 37 16.45 24.04 3.17
CA GLY A 37 17.10 23.78 4.44
C GLY A 37 16.16 23.22 5.51
N ASN A 38 14.90 23.72 5.55
CA ASN A 38 13.89 23.19 6.46
C ASN A 38 13.46 21.77 6.05
N LEU A 39 13.33 21.48 4.77
CA LEU A 39 13.07 20.12 4.31
C LEU A 39 14.21 19.18 4.71
N TYR A 40 15.49 19.58 4.49
CA TYR A 40 16.66 18.78 4.84
C TYR A 40 16.85 18.56 6.34
N TYR A 41 16.27 19.41 7.17
CA TYR A 41 16.18 19.15 8.61
C TYR A 41 15.35 17.91 8.94
N HIS A 42 14.30 17.62 8.14
CA HIS A 42 13.42 16.48 8.34
C HIS A 42 13.84 15.23 7.56
N PHE A 43 14.36 15.39 6.34
CA PHE A 43 14.68 14.30 5.42
C PHE A 43 15.98 14.60 4.66
N ARG A 44 16.95 13.71 4.73
CA ARG A 44 18.28 13.90 4.11
C ARG A 44 18.23 13.87 2.58
N ASN A 45 17.30 13.12 1.99
CA ASN A 45 17.16 12.95 0.57
C ASN A 45 15.74 12.44 0.21
N LYS A 46 15.46 12.28 -1.07
CA LYS A 46 14.16 11.78 -1.57
C LYS A 46 13.88 10.34 -1.12
N GLN A 47 14.88 9.49 -1.03
CA GLN A 47 14.76 8.11 -0.58
C GLN A 47 14.26 8.06 0.89
N ASP A 48 14.76 8.95 1.74
CA ASP A 48 14.25 9.06 3.12
C ASP A 48 12.76 9.41 3.18
N ILE A 49 12.30 10.29 2.28
CA ILE A 49 10.87 10.64 2.15
C ILE A 49 10.07 9.42 1.71
N ILE A 50 10.54 8.69 0.69
CA ILE A 50 9.86 7.50 0.17
C ILE A 50 9.78 6.41 1.24
N ARG A 51 10.87 6.15 1.99
CA ARG A 51 10.86 5.21 3.12
C ARG A 51 9.88 5.63 4.22
N ALA A 52 9.84 6.92 4.54
CA ALA A 52 8.91 7.44 5.54
C ALA A 52 7.44 7.33 5.09
N ILE A 53 7.16 7.55 3.79
CA ILE A 53 5.85 7.29 3.21
C ILE A 53 5.51 5.80 3.32
N PHE A 54 6.44 4.89 3.00
CA PHE A 54 6.20 3.45 3.11
C PHE A 54 5.90 3.03 4.56
N GLN A 55 6.63 3.56 5.54
CA GLN A 55 6.34 3.33 6.97
C GLN A 55 4.94 3.85 7.35
N GLN A 56 4.55 5.02 6.83
CA GLN A 56 3.19 5.54 7.02
C GLN A 56 2.15 4.62 6.38
N MET A 57 2.40 4.15 5.16
CA MET A 57 1.53 3.19 4.46
C MET A 57 1.30 1.94 5.30
N THR A 58 2.37 1.32 5.83
CA THR A 58 2.29 0.11 6.65
C THR A 58 1.46 0.36 7.91
N ARG A 59 1.67 1.48 8.60
CA ARG A 59 0.92 1.83 9.80
C ARG A 59 -0.57 2.07 9.49
N VAL A 60 -0.87 2.90 8.49
CA VAL A 60 -2.25 3.20 8.10
C VAL A 60 -3.00 1.95 7.70
N SER A 61 -2.38 1.06 6.91
CA SER A 61 -2.99 -0.22 6.52
C SER A 61 -3.29 -1.11 7.74
N ALA A 62 -2.38 -1.18 8.72
CA ALA A 62 -2.59 -1.96 9.93
C ALA A 62 -3.71 -1.38 10.81
N ASP A 63 -3.76 -0.06 10.96
CA ASP A 63 -4.79 0.64 11.73
C ASP A 63 -6.18 0.45 11.09
N GLU A 64 -6.29 0.64 9.77
CA GLU A 64 -7.54 0.46 9.01
C GLU A 64 -8.02 -1.00 9.06
N TYR A 65 -7.12 -1.98 8.90
CA TYR A 65 -7.46 -3.39 9.03
C TYR A 65 -7.94 -3.75 10.43
N THR A 66 -7.27 -3.24 11.47
CA THR A 66 -7.67 -3.45 12.87
C THR A 66 -9.06 -2.88 13.15
N ALA A 67 -9.37 -1.71 12.61
CA ALA A 67 -10.69 -1.10 12.73
C ALA A 67 -11.78 -1.98 12.08
N ILE A 68 -11.52 -2.53 10.89
CA ILE A 68 -12.42 -3.46 10.22
C ILE A 68 -12.61 -4.74 11.05
N ALA A 69 -11.53 -5.35 11.53
CA ALA A 69 -11.58 -6.58 12.34
C ALA A 69 -12.31 -6.38 13.67
N THR A 70 -12.31 -5.16 14.21
CA THR A 70 -13.07 -4.82 15.42
C THR A 70 -14.58 -4.71 15.16
N GLN A 71 -14.97 -4.24 13.97
CA GLN A 71 -16.36 -4.01 13.61
C GLN A 71 -17.02 -5.23 12.96
N TYR A 72 -16.24 -5.99 12.17
CA TYR A 72 -16.71 -7.13 11.40
C TYR A 72 -15.94 -8.39 11.78
N PRO A 73 -16.59 -9.47 12.24
CA PRO A 73 -15.88 -10.71 12.59
C PRO A 73 -15.04 -11.23 11.42
N PRO A 74 -13.76 -11.60 11.65
CA PRO A 74 -12.90 -12.13 10.61
C PRO A 74 -13.49 -13.37 9.91
N GLY A 75 -13.27 -13.48 8.60
CA GLY A 75 -13.78 -14.59 7.78
C GLY A 75 -15.25 -14.47 7.35
N THR A 76 -15.96 -13.40 7.74
CA THR A 76 -17.31 -13.12 7.23
C THR A 76 -17.25 -12.40 5.89
N THR A 77 -18.30 -12.54 5.06
CA THR A 77 -18.43 -11.81 3.79
C THR A 77 -18.32 -10.30 3.99
N ALA A 78 -18.94 -9.77 5.05
CA ALA A 78 -18.87 -8.35 5.38
C ALA A 78 -17.44 -7.88 5.69
N SER A 79 -16.67 -8.67 6.46
CA SER A 79 -15.27 -8.38 6.73
C SER A 79 -14.41 -8.41 5.45
N MET A 80 -14.65 -9.37 4.56
CA MET A 80 -13.95 -9.49 3.27
C MET A 80 -14.25 -8.28 2.38
N GLU A 81 -15.52 -7.89 2.25
CA GLU A 81 -15.96 -6.74 1.46
C GLU A 81 -15.33 -5.43 1.96
N GLN A 82 -15.36 -5.18 3.28
CA GLN A 82 -14.77 -3.98 3.86
C GLN A 82 -13.25 -3.95 3.70
N THR A 83 -12.58 -5.09 3.86
CA THR A 83 -11.13 -5.20 3.63
C THR A 83 -10.79 -4.93 2.17
N PHE A 84 -11.59 -5.45 1.24
CA PHE A 84 -11.42 -5.19 -0.19
C PHE A 84 -11.57 -3.69 -0.52
N LEU A 85 -12.63 -3.05 -0.04
CA LEU A 85 -12.83 -1.60 -0.24
C LEU A 85 -11.69 -0.77 0.34
N MET A 86 -11.21 -1.14 1.53
CA MET A 86 -10.04 -0.52 2.14
C MET A 86 -8.79 -0.65 1.26
N ILE A 87 -8.51 -1.83 0.72
CA ILE A 87 -7.37 -2.07 -0.18
C ILE A 87 -7.48 -1.18 -1.43
N GLN A 88 -8.68 -1.03 -2.01
CA GLN A 88 -8.87 -0.19 -3.20
C GLN A 88 -8.62 1.29 -2.90
N GLN A 89 -9.14 1.81 -1.80
CA GLN A 89 -8.90 3.19 -1.36
C GLN A 89 -7.42 3.42 -1.05
N PHE A 90 -6.78 2.44 -0.41
CA PHE A 90 -5.35 2.47 -0.13
C PHE A 90 -4.52 2.49 -1.42
N ASN A 91 -4.84 1.63 -2.39
CA ASN A 91 -4.18 1.58 -3.69
C ASN A 91 -4.32 2.91 -4.45
N TRP A 92 -5.48 3.55 -4.41
CA TRP A 92 -5.69 4.87 -5.00
C TRP A 92 -4.88 5.96 -4.30
N ARG A 93 -4.86 5.97 -2.97
CA ARG A 93 -4.12 6.95 -2.15
C ARG A 93 -2.62 6.92 -2.43
N TYR A 94 -2.06 5.72 -2.62
CA TYR A 94 -0.63 5.50 -2.80
C TYR A 94 -0.29 4.92 -4.19
N ARG A 95 -1.03 5.34 -5.24
CA ARG A 95 -0.90 4.75 -6.59
C ARG A 95 0.49 4.90 -7.20
N PHE A 96 1.24 5.98 -6.86
CA PHE A 96 2.63 6.13 -7.30
C PHE A 96 3.50 4.95 -6.85
N PHE A 97 3.34 4.54 -5.58
CA PHE A 97 4.13 3.44 -5.02
C PHE A 97 3.80 2.10 -5.69
N LYS A 98 2.53 1.87 -6.03
CA LYS A 98 2.11 0.68 -6.78
C LYS A 98 2.66 0.68 -8.20
N ARG A 99 2.63 1.82 -8.89
CA ARG A 99 3.17 1.98 -10.24
C ARG A 99 4.67 1.72 -10.31
N GLU A 100 5.41 2.22 -9.35
CA GLU A 100 6.88 2.22 -9.34
C GLU A 100 7.45 1.18 -8.36
N LEU A 101 6.64 0.27 -7.80
CA LEU A 101 6.99 -0.66 -6.74
C LEU A 101 8.35 -1.35 -6.96
N THR A 102 8.50 -2.02 -8.08
CA THR A 102 9.72 -2.78 -8.38
C THR A 102 10.94 -1.88 -8.46
N ALA A 103 10.83 -0.74 -9.16
CA ALA A 103 11.93 0.20 -9.31
C ALA A 103 12.36 0.81 -7.97
N LEU A 104 11.39 1.23 -7.14
CA LEU A 104 11.66 1.83 -5.84
C LEU A 104 12.30 0.85 -4.86
N VAL A 105 11.75 -0.37 -4.79
CA VAL A 105 12.23 -1.40 -3.85
C VAL A 105 13.60 -1.91 -4.26
N MET A 106 13.85 -2.12 -5.54
CA MET A 106 15.16 -2.62 -6.02
C MET A 106 16.27 -1.57 -5.99
N ALA A 107 15.92 -0.28 -6.01
CA ALA A 107 16.89 0.81 -5.97
C ALA A 107 17.34 1.19 -4.54
N ASP A 108 16.63 0.77 -3.50
CA ASP A 108 16.89 1.15 -2.10
C ASP A 108 16.90 -0.09 -1.19
N PRO A 109 18.08 -0.58 -0.76
CA PRO A 109 18.19 -1.77 0.11
C PRO A 109 17.44 -1.66 1.43
N LEU A 110 17.35 -0.45 2.02
CA LEU A 110 16.61 -0.24 3.27
C LEU A 110 15.09 -0.33 3.04
N LEU A 111 14.61 0.22 1.92
CA LEU A 111 13.21 0.07 1.52
C LEU A 111 12.88 -1.38 1.20
N GLN A 112 13.82 -2.10 0.56
CA GLN A 112 13.66 -3.51 0.24
C GLN A 112 13.50 -4.36 1.50
N GLU A 113 14.32 -4.14 2.53
CA GLU A 113 14.21 -4.83 3.82
C GLU A 113 12.85 -4.58 4.49
N GLN A 114 12.43 -3.31 4.54
CA GLN A 114 11.13 -2.91 5.09
C GLN A 114 9.98 -3.55 4.31
N PHE A 115 10.06 -3.54 2.98
CA PHE A 115 9.06 -4.15 2.12
C PHE A 115 8.95 -5.66 2.33
N GLN A 116 10.08 -6.37 2.41
CA GLN A 116 10.10 -7.81 2.65
C GLN A 116 9.48 -8.18 4.00
N ALA A 117 9.74 -7.38 5.05
CA ALA A 117 9.13 -7.58 6.36
C ALA A 117 7.61 -7.39 6.30
N THR A 118 7.14 -6.32 5.67
CA THR A 118 5.72 -6.04 5.47
C THR A 118 5.06 -7.13 4.60
N ASN A 119 5.73 -7.59 3.55
CA ASN A 119 5.26 -8.64 2.66
C ASN A 119 4.95 -9.94 3.44
N ARG A 120 5.88 -10.39 4.28
CA ARG A 120 5.66 -11.57 5.13
C ARG A 120 4.47 -11.41 6.07
N LEU A 121 4.34 -10.23 6.70
CA LEU A 121 3.22 -9.94 7.59
C LEU A 121 1.88 -9.97 6.85
N MET A 122 1.78 -9.33 5.70
CA MET A 122 0.54 -9.30 4.91
C MET A 122 0.12 -10.68 4.43
N GLN A 123 1.06 -11.49 3.94
CA GLN A 123 0.78 -12.89 3.57
C GLN A 123 0.28 -13.72 4.77
N GLN A 124 0.86 -13.52 5.95
CA GLN A 124 0.40 -14.18 7.17
C GLN A 124 -1.03 -13.74 7.54
N MET A 125 -1.35 -12.46 7.43
CA MET A 125 -2.71 -11.94 7.71
C MET A 125 -3.74 -12.51 6.72
N ILE A 126 -3.41 -12.61 5.43
CA ILE A 126 -4.27 -13.25 4.42
C ILE A 126 -4.53 -14.71 4.81
N ARG A 127 -3.49 -15.47 5.16
CA ARG A 127 -3.60 -16.87 5.60
C ARG A 127 -4.52 -17.01 6.81
N GLN A 128 -4.35 -16.16 7.82
CA GLN A 128 -5.20 -16.17 9.02
C GLN A 128 -6.66 -15.87 8.69
N SER A 129 -6.92 -14.96 7.74
CA SER A 129 -8.29 -14.66 7.29
C SER A 129 -8.93 -15.85 6.58
N ILE A 130 -8.16 -16.60 5.76
CA ILE A 130 -8.61 -17.84 5.11
C ILE A 130 -8.96 -18.89 6.17
N ASP A 131 -8.06 -19.13 7.14
CA ASP A 131 -8.28 -20.11 8.20
C ASP A 131 -9.51 -19.78 9.05
N ALA A 132 -9.73 -18.49 9.35
CA ALA A 132 -10.93 -18.02 10.04
C ALA A 132 -12.20 -18.28 9.21
N GLY A 133 -12.16 -18.03 7.89
CA GLY A 133 -13.28 -18.32 6.98
C GLY A 133 -13.62 -19.82 6.90
N ILE A 134 -12.59 -20.68 6.89
CA ILE A 134 -12.76 -22.15 6.94
C ILE A 134 -13.38 -22.57 8.28
N ALA A 135 -12.85 -22.09 9.40
CA ALA A 135 -13.35 -22.39 10.72
C ALA A 135 -14.82 -21.92 10.93
N ALA A 136 -15.21 -20.82 10.32
CA ALA A 136 -16.57 -20.30 10.35
C ALA A 136 -17.53 -20.99 9.36
N GLY A 137 -17.03 -21.90 8.50
CA GLY A 137 -17.85 -22.59 7.48
C GLY A 137 -18.22 -21.73 6.26
N HIS A 138 -17.59 -20.57 6.09
CA HIS A 138 -17.81 -19.69 4.95
C HIS A 138 -16.97 -20.08 3.73
N THR A 139 -15.89 -20.82 3.95
CA THR A 139 -14.96 -21.29 2.90
C THR A 139 -14.78 -22.79 3.03
N LYS A 140 -14.69 -23.50 1.91
CA LYS A 140 -14.36 -24.93 1.91
C LYS A 140 -12.97 -25.15 2.49
N PRO A 141 -12.75 -26.30 3.17
CA PRO A 141 -11.40 -26.70 3.58
C PRO A 141 -10.45 -26.70 2.38
N LEU A 142 -9.28 -26.12 2.55
CA LEU A 142 -8.18 -26.06 1.58
C LEU A 142 -6.99 -26.84 2.17
N ASP A 143 -6.25 -27.56 1.34
CA ASP A 143 -4.95 -28.09 1.75
C ASP A 143 -3.89 -26.99 1.83
N GLU A 144 -2.70 -27.30 2.35
CA GLU A 144 -1.64 -26.30 2.55
C GLU A 144 -1.08 -25.73 1.25
N GLN A 145 -1.09 -26.50 0.16
CA GLN A 145 -0.66 -26.03 -1.16
C GLN A 145 -1.71 -25.09 -1.77
N GLU A 146 -2.97 -25.45 -1.68
CA GLU A 146 -4.08 -24.59 -2.13
C GLU A 146 -4.10 -23.26 -1.37
N LYS A 147 -3.95 -23.30 -0.03
CA LYS A 147 -3.82 -22.08 0.79
C LYS A 147 -2.66 -21.20 0.35
N SER A 148 -1.49 -21.79 0.11
CA SER A 148 -0.31 -21.04 -0.34
C SER A 148 -0.57 -20.35 -1.68
N HIS A 149 -1.10 -21.08 -2.65
CA HIS A 149 -1.44 -20.51 -3.96
C HIS A 149 -2.48 -19.40 -3.86
N PHE A 150 -3.48 -19.56 -2.98
CA PHE A 150 -4.49 -18.54 -2.78
C PHE A 150 -3.92 -17.26 -2.13
N VAL A 151 -3.07 -17.42 -1.12
CA VAL A 151 -2.35 -16.29 -0.49
C VAL A 151 -1.52 -15.54 -1.52
N ASP A 152 -0.74 -16.25 -2.33
CA ASP A 152 0.10 -15.65 -3.36
C ASP A 152 -0.76 -14.91 -4.42
N ALA A 153 -1.86 -15.51 -4.86
CA ALA A 153 -2.77 -14.89 -5.84
C ALA A 153 -3.40 -13.60 -5.29
N VAL A 154 -3.94 -13.62 -4.08
CA VAL A 154 -4.52 -12.43 -3.43
C VAL A 154 -3.47 -11.34 -3.25
N TRP A 155 -2.26 -11.71 -2.82
CA TRP A 155 -1.20 -10.74 -2.60
C TRP A 155 -0.67 -10.15 -3.90
N LEU A 156 -0.52 -10.93 -4.96
CA LEU A 156 -0.15 -10.45 -6.30
C LEU A 156 -1.19 -9.47 -6.84
N LEU A 157 -2.48 -9.75 -6.70
CA LEU A 157 -3.53 -8.82 -7.07
C LEU A 157 -3.43 -7.51 -6.27
N ALA A 158 -3.28 -7.59 -4.96
CA ALA A 158 -3.14 -6.40 -4.11
C ALA A 158 -1.92 -5.53 -4.47
N LEU A 159 -0.82 -6.14 -4.95
CA LEU A 159 0.39 -5.42 -5.34
C LEU A 159 0.31 -4.81 -6.73
N PHE A 160 -0.22 -5.55 -7.72
CA PHE A 160 -0.03 -5.24 -9.14
C PHE A 160 -1.33 -4.91 -9.89
N TRP A 161 -2.48 -4.85 -9.24
CA TRP A 161 -3.75 -4.56 -9.90
C TRP A 161 -3.75 -3.19 -10.60
N VAL A 162 -3.18 -2.16 -9.97
CA VAL A 162 -3.03 -0.83 -10.58
C VAL A 162 -2.21 -0.90 -11.87
N ASN A 163 -1.06 -1.60 -11.83
CA ASN A 163 -0.20 -1.77 -13.00
C ASN A 163 -0.92 -2.54 -14.13
N TYR A 164 -1.68 -3.57 -13.77
CA TYR A 164 -2.48 -4.35 -14.73
C TYR A 164 -3.48 -3.46 -15.49
N LEU A 165 -4.23 -2.62 -14.77
CA LEU A 165 -5.17 -1.69 -15.38
C LEU A 165 -4.46 -0.72 -16.35
N GLU A 166 -3.38 -0.09 -15.90
CA GLU A 166 -2.66 0.91 -16.68
C GLU A 166 -2.02 0.34 -17.94
N VAL A 167 -1.34 -0.81 -17.82
CA VAL A 167 -0.72 -1.50 -18.98
C VAL A 167 -1.81 -1.98 -19.95
N GLY A 168 -2.99 -2.38 -19.43
CA GLY A 168 -4.16 -2.73 -20.23
C GLY A 168 -4.86 -1.54 -20.89
N GLY A 169 -4.40 -0.30 -20.63
CA GLY A 169 -5.02 0.92 -21.16
C GLY A 169 -6.33 1.30 -20.46
N GLU A 170 -6.60 0.70 -19.29
CA GLU A 170 -7.77 1.01 -18.50
C GLU A 170 -7.48 2.17 -17.53
N ALA A 171 -8.48 3.05 -17.33
CA ALA A 171 -8.35 4.14 -16.37
C ALA A 171 -8.27 3.60 -14.93
N VAL A 172 -7.33 4.10 -14.15
CA VAL A 172 -7.28 3.83 -12.70
C VAL A 172 -8.30 4.74 -12.03
N ASN A 173 -9.49 4.19 -11.77
CA ASN A 173 -10.60 4.84 -11.09
C ASN A 173 -11.28 3.85 -10.14
N GLU A 174 -12.18 4.36 -9.30
CA GLU A 174 -12.87 3.57 -8.28
C GLU A 174 -13.58 2.33 -8.86
N ALA A 175 -14.27 2.47 -9.99
CA ALA A 175 -15.00 1.37 -10.63
C ALA A 175 -14.06 0.26 -11.13
N ASN A 176 -12.92 0.61 -11.76
CA ASN A 176 -11.96 -0.36 -12.27
C ASN A 176 -11.11 -0.97 -11.14
N LEU A 177 -10.81 -0.20 -10.09
CA LEU A 177 -10.18 -0.75 -8.89
C LEU A 177 -11.06 -1.78 -8.20
N ALA A 178 -12.37 -1.57 -8.14
CA ALA A 178 -13.33 -2.49 -7.51
C ALA A 178 -13.50 -3.86 -8.22
N ARG A 179 -12.89 -4.06 -9.38
CA ARG A 179 -12.90 -5.35 -10.12
C ARG A 179 -11.76 -6.31 -9.72
N GLY A 180 -10.74 -5.81 -9.02
CA GLY A 180 -9.49 -6.52 -8.70
C GLY A 180 -9.39 -7.16 -7.34
#